data_96fe64b9fd21ff9a853c5b1716eeace4
#
_entry.id   96fe64b9fd21ff9a853c5b1716eeace4
#
_cell.length_a   1.000
_cell.length_b   1.000
_cell.length_c   1.000
_cell.angle_alpha   90.00
_cell.angle_beta   90.00
_cell.angle_gamma   90.00
#
_symmetry.space_group_name_H-M   'P 1'
#
loop_
_entity.id
_entity.type
_entity.pdbx_description
1 polymer ?
#
loop_
_entity_poly.entity_id
_entity_poly.type
_entity_poly.pdbx_seq_one_letter_code
_entity_poly.pdbx_strand_id
1 'polypeptide(L)'
;MSGPAQALTTLVVQPKEKHLYSKYPILVLPDNDIGITETRRWIYMNSADIKYGVFDDDLKFIRRTPNGEKSKRLMNAQDWDYMLSETSKWLDEVDFAGFRQGNLPPAGKPFIDIAAVNCGFFFNGKKLPNESELDWSLPVCEDIHMVLQLFQKG
;
A
#
# COMPACT_ATOMS: atom_id res chain seq x y z
N MET A 1 -5.13 7.09 13.47
CA MET A 1 -4.91 8.21 12.55
C MET A 1 -5.89 9.33 12.89
N SER A 2 -5.47 10.56 12.88
CA SER A 2 -6.33 11.75 12.95
C SER A 2 -5.72 12.81 12.02
N GLY A 3 -6.54 13.60 11.33
CA GLY A 3 -6.07 14.62 10.40
C GLY A 3 -6.23 14.26 8.91
N PRO A 4 -5.52 14.96 8.00
CA PRO A 4 -5.68 14.80 6.55
C PRO A 4 -5.51 13.38 6.04
N ALA A 5 -4.56 12.60 6.59
CA ALA A 5 -4.37 11.20 6.22
C ALA A 5 -5.62 10.33 6.48
N GLN A 6 -6.39 10.62 7.54
CA GLN A 6 -7.64 9.92 7.81
C GLN A 6 -8.71 10.21 6.75
N ALA A 7 -8.76 11.44 6.25
CA ALA A 7 -9.71 11.83 5.21
C ALA A 7 -9.43 11.14 3.86
N LEU A 8 -8.19 10.70 3.63
CA LEU A 8 -7.78 9.98 2.42
C LEU A 8 -7.88 8.46 2.56
N THR A 9 -8.21 7.96 3.76
CA THR A 9 -8.26 6.52 4.02
C THR A 9 -9.68 6.00 3.77
N THR A 10 -9.76 4.93 2.98
CA THR A 10 -10.99 4.18 2.72
C THR A 10 -10.80 2.75 3.20
N LEU A 11 -11.75 2.23 3.96
CA LEU A 11 -11.73 0.83 4.38
C LEU A 11 -12.34 -0.04 3.28
N VAL A 12 -11.64 -1.07 2.87
CA VAL A 12 -12.18 -2.09 1.96
C VAL A 12 -12.80 -3.18 2.81
N VAL A 13 -14.09 -3.40 2.64
CA VAL A 13 -14.87 -4.29 3.51
C VAL A 13 -15.74 -5.24 2.70
N GLN A 14 -16.01 -6.40 3.25
CA GLN A 14 -16.95 -7.36 2.66
C GLN A 14 -18.40 -6.85 2.82
N PRO A 15 -19.32 -7.24 1.93
CA PRO A 15 -20.74 -6.85 2.04
C PRO A 15 -21.34 -7.14 3.42
N LYS A 16 -21.04 -8.30 4.01
CA LYS A 16 -21.53 -8.71 5.33
C LYS A 16 -21.04 -7.81 6.49
N GLU A 17 -19.92 -7.11 6.31
CA GLU A 17 -19.28 -6.28 7.32
C GLU A 17 -19.61 -4.78 7.18
N LYS A 18 -20.24 -4.40 6.08
CA LYS A 18 -20.57 -2.99 5.75
C LYS A 18 -21.18 -2.22 6.92
N HIS A 19 -22.08 -2.87 7.66
CA HIS A 19 -22.81 -2.24 8.77
C HIS A 19 -21.92 -1.91 9.97
N LEU A 20 -20.80 -2.60 10.15
CA LEU A 20 -19.85 -2.41 11.26
C LEU A 20 -19.02 -1.13 11.07
N TYR A 21 -18.83 -0.70 9.84
CA TYR A 21 -17.92 0.39 9.46
C TYR A 21 -18.63 1.62 8.90
N SER A 22 -19.93 1.77 9.16
CA SER A 22 -20.77 2.85 8.60
C SER A 22 -20.31 4.29 8.94
N LYS A 23 -19.45 4.46 9.93
CA LYS A 23 -18.87 5.77 10.33
C LYS A 23 -17.61 6.16 9.55
N TYR A 24 -17.10 5.30 8.68
CA TYR A 24 -15.88 5.53 7.91
C TYR A 24 -16.17 5.55 6.42
N PRO A 25 -15.33 6.21 5.62
CA PRO A 25 -15.33 5.98 4.18
C PRO A 25 -15.07 4.49 3.90
N ILE A 26 -15.98 3.84 3.21
CA ILE A 26 -15.89 2.42 2.90
C ILE A 26 -16.00 2.17 1.41
N LEU A 27 -15.29 1.17 0.94
CA LEU A 27 -15.40 0.57 -0.37
C LEU A 27 -15.82 -0.88 -0.17
N VAL A 28 -16.97 -1.25 -0.70
CA VAL A 28 -17.56 -2.58 -0.46
C VAL A 28 -17.15 -3.52 -1.59
N LEU A 29 -16.56 -4.65 -1.25
CA LEU A 29 -16.20 -5.70 -2.20
C LEU A 29 -17.45 -6.24 -2.93
N PRO A 30 -17.28 -6.81 -4.13
CA PRO A 30 -18.39 -7.32 -4.91
C PRO A 30 -19.10 -8.51 -4.24
N ASP A 31 -18.36 -9.31 -3.48
CA ASP A 31 -18.88 -10.48 -2.78
C ASP A 31 -18.16 -10.72 -1.45
N ASN A 32 -18.67 -11.66 -0.66
CA ASN A 32 -18.07 -12.09 0.58
C ASN A 32 -17.02 -13.19 0.33
N ASP A 33 -16.03 -13.24 1.20
CA ASP A 33 -15.05 -14.34 1.28
C ASP A 33 -14.30 -14.63 -0.03
N ILE A 34 -14.09 -13.59 -0.86
CA ILE A 34 -13.43 -13.73 -2.16
C ILE A 34 -11.91 -14.00 -2.06
N GLY A 35 -11.34 -13.94 -0.85
CA GLY A 35 -9.92 -14.14 -0.62
C GLY A 35 -9.06 -12.90 -0.90
N ILE A 36 -7.81 -12.94 -0.45
CA ILE A 36 -6.91 -11.78 -0.48
C ILE A 36 -6.51 -11.40 -1.91
N THR A 37 -6.23 -12.38 -2.75
CA THR A 37 -5.81 -12.15 -4.14
C THR A 37 -6.90 -11.45 -4.94
N GLU A 38 -8.14 -11.93 -4.89
CA GLU A 38 -9.26 -11.31 -5.58
C GLU A 38 -9.62 -9.94 -4.98
N THR A 39 -9.43 -9.75 -3.68
CA THR A 39 -9.57 -8.44 -3.03
C THR A 39 -8.56 -7.44 -3.60
N ARG A 40 -7.28 -7.82 -3.70
CA ARG A 40 -6.23 -6.95 -4.26
C ARG A 40 -6.42 -6.70 -5.75
N ARG A 41 -6.79 -7.71 -6.50
CA ARG A 41 -7.17 -7.58 -7.92
C ARG A 41 -8.31 -6.58 -8.11
N TRP A 42 -9.33 -6.69 -7.29
CA TRP A 42 -10.47 -5.78 -7.34
C TRP A 42 -10.08 -4.33 -7.01
N ILE A 43 -9.25 -4.12 -5.98
CA ILE A 43 -8.69 -2.80 -5.66
C ILE A 43 -7.89 -2.26 -6.84
N TYR A 44 -7.04 -3.08 -7.43
CA TYR A 44 -6.22 -2.73 -8.59
C TYR A 44 -7.08 -2.20 -9.75
N MET A 45 -8.11 -2.94 -10.14
CA MET A 45 -9.01 -2.57 -11.21
C MET A 45 -9.77 -1.26 -10.94
N ASN A 46 -10.14 -1.03 -9.68
CA ASN A 46 -10.91 0.15 -9.28
C ASN A 46 -10.03 1.38 -8.96
N SER A 47 -8.72 1.27 -9.08
CA SER A 47 -7.76 2.34 -8.76
C SER A 47 -6.85 2.71 -9.94
N ALA A 48 -7.18 2.29 -11.16
CA ALA A 48 -6.34 2.44 -12.35
C ALA A 48 -5.99 3.89 -12.72
N ASP A 49 -6.83 4.85 -12.35
CA ASP A 49 -6.66 6.26 -12.74
C ASP A 49 -6.05 7.14 -11.66
N ILE A 50 -5.73 6.59 -10.50
CA ILE A 50 -5.28 7.35 -9.33
C ILE A 50 -3.96 6.83 -8.76
N LYS A 51 -3.28 7.67 -7.98
CA LYS A 51 -2.23 7.23 -7.06
C LYS A 51 -2.91 6.72 -5.78
N TYR A 52 -2.58 5.53 -5.35
CA TYR A 52 -3.20 4.91 -4.17
C TYR A 52 -2.21 4.07 -3.37
N GLY A 53 -2.55 3.81 -2.12
CA GLY A 53 -1.81 2.86 -1.27
C GLY A 53 -2.72 1.77 -0.75
N VAL A 54 -2.19 0.57 -0.62
CA VAL A 54 -2.88 -0.59 -0.05
C VAL A 54 -2.12 -1.07 1.18
N PHE A 55 -2.83 -1.23 2.29
CA PHE A 55 -2.25 -1.62 3.57
C PHE A 55 -3.11 -2.68 4.23
N ASP A 56 -2.45 -3.63 4.88
CA ASP A 56 -3.11 -4.56 5.76
C ASP A 56 -3.51 -3.87 7.08
N ASP A 57 -4.54 -4.32 7.74
CA ASP A 57 -5.15 -3.66 8.89
C ASP A 57 -4.38 -3.85 10.20
N ASP A 58 -3.46 -4.81 10.25
CA ASP A 58 -2.61 -5.13 11.41
C ASP A 58 -1.24 -4.44 11.41
N LEU A 59 -0.97 -3.57 10.43
CA LEU A 59 0.32 -2.92 10.27
C LEU A 59 0.57 -1.83 11.33
N LYS A 60 1.82 -1.76 11.80
CA LYS A 60 2.33 -0.69 12.65
C LYS A 60 3.40 0.10 11.90
N PHE A 61 3.08 1.34 11.56
CA PHE A 61 4.00 2.22 10.87
C PHE A 61 4.90 2.95 11.85
N ILE A 62 6.20 2.85 11.62
CA ILE A 62 7.22 3.46 12.47
C ILE A 62 8.09 4.42 11.64
N ARG A 63 8.49 5.52 12.27
CA ARG A 63 9.50 6.42 11.74
C ARG A 63 10.80 6.21 12.50
N ARG A 64 11.92 6.16 11.76
CA ARG A 64 13.25 6.26 12.33
C ARG A 64 13.60 7.73 12.53
N THR A 65 14.19 8.07 13.66
CA THR A 65 14.64 9.44 13.90
C THR A 65 15.97 9.69 13.21
N PRO A 66 16.25 10.95 12.79
CA PRO A 66 17.51 11.30 12.10
C PRO A 66 18.76 11.01 12.90
N ASN A 67 18.65 10.98 14.22
CA ASN A 67 19.81 10.88 15.13
C ASN A 67 20.22 9.43 15.44
N GLY A 68 19.78 8.48 14.66
CA GLY A 68 20.33 7.15 14.81
C GLY A 68 19.43 5.98 14.67
N GLU A 69 20.12 4.94 14.43
CA GLU A 69 19.65 3.60 14.13
C GLU A 69 18.76 2.98 15.22
N LYS A 70 18.82 3.51 16.46
CA LYS A 70 18.17 2.91 17.62
C LYS A 70 16.84 3.55 18.00
N SER A 71 16.56 4.75 17.55
CA SER A 71 15.34 5.45 17.93
C SER A 71 14.24 5.27 16.87
N LYS A 72 13.25 4.48 17.21
CA LYS A 72 12.04 4.25 16.42
C LYS A 72 10.83 4.74 17.21
N ARG A 73 9.91 5.41 16.57
CA ARG A 73 8.61 5.76 17.15
C ARG A 73 7.48 5.49 16.18
N LEU A 74 6.29 5.31 16.69
CA LEU A 74 5.09 5.25 15.85
C LEU A 74 4.93 6.56 15.07
N MET A 75 4.48 6.46 13.85
CA MET A 75 4.18 7.62 13.02
C MET A 75 2.98 8.39 13.61
N ASN A 76 3.11 9.72 13.63
CA ASN A 76 2.03 10.63 13.96
C ASN A 76 1.40 11.20 12.68
N ALA A 77 0.40 12.08 12.82
CA ALA A 77 -0.30 12.68 11.68
C ALA A 77 0.64 13.45 10.74
N GLN A 78 1.59 14.22 11.28
CA GLN A 78 2.57 14.97 10.47
C GLN A 78 3.51 14.06 9.69
N ASP A 79 3.91 12.92 10.28
CA ASP A 79 4.73 11.92 9.58
C ASP A 79 3.95 11.31 8.41
N TRP A 80 2.66 11.05 8.59
CA TRP A 80 1.79 10.56 7.54
C TRP A 80 1.65 11.57 6.40
N ASP A 81 1.39 12.83 6.71
CA ASP A 81 1.25 13.90 5.71
C ASP A 81 2.54 14.06 4.91
N TYR A 82 3.68 14.09 5.59
CA TYR A 82 4.98 14.15 4.95
C TYR A 82 5.23 12.94 4.03
N MET A 83 5.03 11.75 4.55
CA MET A 83 5.25 10.50 3.81
C MET A 83 4.35 10.41 2.58
N LEU A 84 3.05 10.71 2.71
CA LEU A 84 2.12 10.68 1.58
C LEU A 84 2.50 11.71 0.51
N SER A 85 2.91 12.92 0.92
CA SER A 85 3.38 13.96 0.01
C SER A 85 4.61 13.52 -0.78
N GLU A 86 5.64 12.98 -0.10
CA GLU A 86 6.86 12.53 -0.76
C GLU A 86 6.62 11.31 -1.66
N THR A 87 5.87 10.33 -1.18
CA THR A 87 5.53 9.16 -1.99
C THR A 87 4.73 9.54 -3.23
N SER A 88 3.83 10.50 -3.12
CA SER A 88 3.09 10.98 -4.29
C SER A 88 4.00 11.60 -5.36
N LYS A 89 5.06 12.29 -4.96
CA LYS A 89 6.07 12.82 -5.92
C LYS A 89 6.89 11.69 -6.56
N TRP A 90 7.32 10.72 -5.77
CA TRP A 90 8.07 9.58 -6.30
C TRP A 90 7.26 8.76 -7.30
N LEU A 91 5.97 8.60 -7.07
CA LEU A 91 5.07 7.91 -8.01
C LEU A 91 4.90 8.65 -9.36
N ASP A 92 5.38 9.89 -9.52
CA ASP A 92 5.50 10.52 -10.81
C ASP A 92 6.70 9.98 -11.62
N GLU A 93 7.68 9.40 -10.95
CA GLU A 93 8.89 8.84 -11.54
C GLU A 93 8.84 7.31 -11.62
N VAL A 94 8.34 6.64 -10.58
CA VAL A 94 8.24 5.18 -10.49
C VAL A 94 6.79 4.70 -10.52
N ASP A 95 6.57 3.45 -10.88
CA ASP A 95 5.24 2.86 -10.99
C ASP A 95 4.68 2.44 -9.64
N PHE A 96 5.56 2.01 -8.74
CA PHE A 96 5.19 1.65 -7.37
C PHE A 96 6.31 1.93 -6.37
N ALA A 97 5.93 2.04 -5.11
CA ALA A 97 6.81 2.18 -3.97
C ALA A 97 6.24 1.40 -2.78
N GLY A 98 7.04 1.12 -1.77
CA GLY A 98 6.57 0.45 -0.57
C GLY A 98 7.41 0.71 0.65
N PHE A 99 6.94 0.21 1.79
CA PHE A 99 7.64 0.35 3.04
C PHE A 99 8.69 -0.73 3.23
N ARG A 100 9.76 -0.32 3.89
CA ARG A 100 10.74 -1.25 4.38
C ARG A 100 10.30 -1.85 5.72
N GLN A 101 10.52 -3.14 5.90
CA GLN A 101 10.25 -3.79 7.17
C GLN A 101 11.06 -3.17 8.31
N GLY A 102 10.39 -2.94 9.44
CA GLY A 102 10.97 -2.19 10.57
C GLY A 102 12.09 -2.92 11.33
N ASN A 103 12.23 -4.24 11.16
CA ASN A 103 13.29 -5.05 11.75
C ASN A 103 14.60 -5.05 10.94
N LEU A 104 14.56 -4.60 9.69
CA LEU A 104 15.75 -4.52 8.86
C LEU A 104 16.65 -3.35 9.29
N PRO A 105 17.99 -3.45 9.11
CA PRO A 105 18.91 -2.34 9.35
C PRO A 105 18.52 -1.11 8.56
N PRO A 106 18.86 0.12 9.02
CA PRO A 106 18.63 1.32 8.23
C PRO A 106 19.31 1.21 6.87
N ALA A 107 18.63 1.69 5.83
CA ALA A 107 19.29 1.90 4.56
C ALA A 107 20.21 3.13 4.70
N GLY A 108 21.39 3.08 4.13
CA GLY A 108 22.28 4.25 4.03
C GLY A 108 21.75 5.35 3.11
N LYS A 109 20.63 5.06 2.40
CA LYS A 109 19.93 5.98 1.50
C LYS A 109 18.46 6.12 1.94
N PRO A 110 17.81 7.24 1.59
CA PRO A 110 16.38 7.46 1.89
C PRO A 110 15.47 6.38 1.27
N PHE A 111 15.85 5.85 0.12
CA PHE A 111 15.15 4.79 -0.60
C PHE A 111 16.13 3.79 -1.21
N ILE A 112 15.62 2.64 -1.62
CA ILE A 112 16.36 1.57 -2.29
C ILE A 112 15.61 1.26 -3.58
N ASP A 113 16.32 1.29 -4.70
CA ASP A 113 15.74 1.12 -6.03
C ASP A 113 15.21 -0.31 -6.24
N ILE A 114 15.70 -1.30 -5.71
CA ILE A 114 15.21 -2.68 -5.84
C ILE A 114 15.14 -3.32 -4.46
N ALA A 115 13.95 -3.60 -3.99
CA ALA A 115 13.75 -4.27 -2.71
C ALA A 115 12.47 -5.11 -2.72
N ALA A 116 12.49 -6.22 -1.99
CA ALA A 116 11.25 -6.91 -1.65
C ALA A 116 10.40 -5.97 -0.76
N VAL A 117 9.22 -5.68 -1.22
CA VAL A 117 8.23 -4.88 -0.49
C VAL A 117 7.09 -5.81 -0.11
N ASN A 118 6.71 -5.80 1.16
CA ASN A 118 5.64 -6.63 1.71
C ASN A 118 4.68 -5.76 2.52
N CYS A 119 3.42 -6.11 2.52
CA CYS A 119 2.40 -5.62 3.45
C CYS A 119 1.99 -4.15 3.32
N GLY A 120 2.60 -3.35 2.47
CA GLY A 120 2.22 -1.95 2.30
C GLY A 120 2.81 -1.35 1.05
N PHE A 121 1.97 -1.00 0.11
CA PHE A 121 2.34 -0.58 -1.23
C PHE A 121 1.68 0.74 -1.59
N PHE A 122 2.37 1.51 -2.45
CA PHE A 122 1.81 2.63 -3.18
C PHE A 122 1.99 2.42 -4.66
N PHE A 123 1.01 2.83 -5.42
CA PHE A 123 0.97 2.66 -6.87
C PHE A 123 0.56 3.95 -7.57
N ASN A 124 1.13 4.15 -8.75
CA ASN A 124 0.55 5.06 -9.74
C ASN A 124 -0.29 4.23 -10.72
N GLY A 125 -1.59 4.16 -10.49
CA GLY A 125 -2.49 3.34 -11.30
C GLY A 125 -2.40 3.60 -12.80
N LYS A 126 -2.12 4.86 -13.20
CA LYS A 126 -1.97 5.23 -14.64
C LYS A 126 -0.74 4.63 -15.31
N LYS A 127 0.24 4.19 -14.55
CA LYS A 127 1.47 3.61 -15.06
C LYS A 127 1.50 2.08 -14.98
N LEU A 128 0.57 1.49 -14.25
CA LEU A 128 0.53 0.05 -14.08
C LEU A 128 0.04 -0.65 -15.37
N PRO A 129 0.46 -1.90 -15.62
CA PRO A 129 -0.05 -2.74 -16.68
C PRO A 129 -1.58 -2.89 -16.59
N ASN A 130 -2.23 -3.29 -17.69
CA ASN A 130 -3.63 -3.69 -17.60
C ASN A 130 -3.77 -4.93 -16.71
N GLU A 131 -4.87 -5.03 -16.00
CA GLU A 131 -5.15 -6.16 -15.09
C GLU A 131 -5.02 -7.52 -15.81
N SER A 132 -5.48 -7.61 -17.05
CA SER A 132 -5.40 -8.82 -17.88
C SER A 132 -3.97 -9.24 -18.27
N GLU A 133 -2.99 -8.38 -18.08
CA GLU A 133 -1.58 -8.68 -18.31
C GLU A 133 -0.86 -9.26 -17.09
N LEU A 134 -1.54 -9.32 -15.95
CA LEU A 134 -1.01 -9.82 -14.69
C LEU A 134 -1.60 -11.18 -14.36
N ASP A 135 -0.77 -12.03 -13.76
CA ASP A 135 -1.18 -13.33 -13.24
C ASP A 135 -1.69 -13.20 -11.79
N TRP A 136 -2.95 -13.48 -11.59
CA TRP A 136 -3.64 -13.46 -10.29
C TRP A 136 -3.93 -14.89 -9.75
N SER A 137 -3.20 -15.89 -10.23
CA SER A 137 -3.50 -17.29 -9.91
C SER A 137 -3.04 -17.73 -8.51
N LEU A 138 -2.10 -17.01 -7.87
CA LEU A 138 -1.60 -17.38 -6.57
C LEU A 138 -2.57 -16.97 -5.46
N PRO A 139 -3.06 -17.91 -4.64
CA PRO A 139 -3.99 -17.61 -3.56
C PRO A 139 -3.30 -17.03 -2.32
N VAL A 140 -1.96 -17.09 -2.26
CA VAL A 140 -1.11 -16.57 -1.17
C VAL A 140 0.16 -15.97 -1.74
N CYS A 141 0.81 -15.07 -1.00
CA CYS A 141 1.98 -14.32 -1.45
C CYS A 141 1.72 -13.48 -2.72
N GLU A 142 0.49 -13.08 -2.93
CA GLU A 142 0.02 -12.31 -4.07
C GLU A 142 0.72 -10.95 -4.17
N ASP A 143 1.10 -10.37 -3.02
CA ASP A 143 1.86 -9.13 -2.92
C ASP A 143 3.27 -9.27 -3.51
N ILE A 144 3.99 -10.31 -3.14
CA ILE A 144 5.33 -10.60 -3.69
C ILE A 144 5.21 -10.93 -5.17
N HIS A 145 4.24 -11.75 -5.55
CA HIS A 145 4.01 -12.14 -6.94
C HIS A 145 3.71 -10.93 -7.83
N MET A 146 2.85 -10.03 -7.37
CA MET A 146 2.53 -8.79 -8.07
C MET A 146 3.79 -7.93 -8.26
N VAL A 147 4.58 -7.72 -7.21
CA VAL A 147 5.82 -6.93 -7.29
C VAL A 147 6.81 -7.55 -8.28
N LEU A 148 6.98 -8.87 -8.29
CA LEU A 148 7.85 -9.56 -9.25
C LEU A 148 7.39 -9.36 -10.69
N GLN A 149 6.09 -9.44 -10.95
CA GLN A 149 5.54 -9.19 -12.28
C GLN A 149 5.77 -7.75 -12.74
N LEU A 150 5.58 -6.77 -11.85
CA LEU A 150 5.86 -5.36 -12.16
C LEU A 150 7.34 -5.13 -12.48
N PHE A 151 8.27 -5.74 -11.74
CA PHE A 151 9.71 -5.67 -12.08
C PHE A 151 10.07 -6.32 -13.42
N GLN A 152 9.35 -7.33 -13.84
CA GLN A 152 9.61 -8.00 -15.13
C GLN A 152 9.12 -7.17 -16.32
N LYS A 153 8.15 -6.29 -16.12
CA LYS A 153 7.53 -5.49 -17.17
C LYS A 153 8.14 -4.08 -17.33
N GLY A 154 8.73 -3.54 -16.27
CA GLY A 154 9.38 -2.22 -16.24
C GLY A 154 10.85 -2.29 -16.38
#